data_7ecef492bb1b4d73bb3f692a98b730ac
#
_entry.id   7ecef492bb1b4d73bb3f692a98b730ac
#
_cell.length_a   1.000
_cell.length_b   1.000
_cell.length_c   1.000
_cell.angle_alpha   90.00
_cell.angle_beta   90.00
_cell.angle_gamma   90.00
#
_symmetry.space_group_name_H-M   'P 1'
#
loop_
_entity.id
_entity.type
_entity.pdbx_description
1 polymer ?
#
loop_
_entity_poly.entity_id
_entity_poly.type
_entity_poly.pdbx_seq_one_letter_code
_entity_poly.pdbx_strand_id
1 'polypeptide(L)'
;MQVLIIDNYDSFTFNLYQYIGEILAADNQPFNVVVKRNNEISLADIQAMNPDRIIISPGPGSPDDPAYFGVCGDVITELGKTIPLLGVCLGMQGIAHFFGGQVVRANVPMHGKTSPIRHDGQGVYQGLPQQLDIMRYHSLMVDAASLPDCLVVTSVVSSEQHSDENLKDASLAGDEIMGIRHRDYPIQGVQYHPESFATEGAKTLLKNFLLG
;
A
#
# COMPACT_ATOMS: atom_id res chain seq x y z
N MET A 1 15.24 12.78 -7.27
CA MET A 1 14.45 11.56 -6.94
C MET A 1 13.59 11.18 -8.13
N GLN A 2 13.61 9.91 -8.54
CA GLN A 2 12.73 9.37 -9.58
C GLN A 2 11.72 8.41 -8.95
N VAL A 3 10.43 8.70 -9.10
CA VAL A 3 9.33 7.89 -8.57
C VAL A 3 8.55 7.30 -9.72
N LEU A 4 8.35 5.98 -9.70
CA LEU A 4 7.47 5.27 -10.63
C LEU A 4 6.16 4.92 -9.92
N ILE A 5 5.05 5.30 -10.51
CA ILE A 5 3.72 4.82 -10.14
C ILE A 5 3.27 3.83 -11.21
N ILE A 6 3.01 2.58 -10.81
CA ILE A 6 2.41 1.58 -11.68
C ILE A 6 0.90 1.65 -11.50
N ASP A 7 0.21 2.06 -12.56
CA ASP A 7 -1.23 2.28 -12.58
C ASP A 7 -1.98 0.99 -12.94
N ASN A 8 -2.78 0.50 -12.03
CA ASN A 8 -3.67 -0.65 -12.22
C ASN A 8 -5.06 -0.22 -12.75
N TYR A 9 -5.12 0.80 -13.60
CA TYR A 9 -6.37 1.34 -14.17
C TYR A 9 -7.32 1.91 -13.11
N ASP A 10 -6.76 2.54 -12.08
CA ASP A 10 -7.53 3.19 -11.04
C ASP A 10 -7.82 4.65 -11.35
N SER A 11 -9.05 5.08 -11.05
CA SER A 11 -9.50 6.45 -11.31
C SER A 11 -8.79 7.51 -10.45
N PHE A 12 -8.17 7.10 -9.35
CA PHE A 12 -7.52 7.99 -8.38
C PHE A 12 -6.00 7.96 -8.44
N THR A 13 -5.38 7.20 -9.34
CA THR A 13 -3.92 7.14 -9.49
C THR A 13 -3.29 8.53 -9.65
N PHE A 14 -3.95 9.44 -10.37
CA PHE A 14 -3.44 10.80 -10.55
C PHE A 14 -3.56 11.69 -9.30
N ASN A 15 -4.35 11.32 -8.31
CA ASN A 15 -4.31 11.97 -7.00
C ASN A 15 -3.02 11.59 -6.25
N LEU A 16 -2.58 10.31 -6.34
CA LEU A 16 -1.24 9.90 -5.84
C LEU A 16 -0.14 10.72 -6.53
N TYR A 17 -0.18 10.80 -7.85
CA TYR A 17 0.78 11.60 -8.64
C TYR A 17 0.85 13.05 -8.13
N GLN A 18 -0.31 13.68 -7.92
CA GLN A 18 -0.38 15.06 -7.46
C GLN A 18 0.19 15.21 -6.04
N TYR A 19 -0.20 14.36 -5.09
CA TYR A 19 0.31 14.43 -3.70
C TYR A 19 1.82 14.20 -3.65
N ILE A 20 2.33 13.24 -4.41
CA ILE A 20 3.77 12.98 -4.51
C ILE A 20 4.49 14.19 -5.07
N GLY A 21 3.98 14.78 -6.16
CA GLY A 21 4.53 15.99 -6.75
C GLY A 21 4.57 17.17 -5.77
N GLU A 22 3.51 17.39 -5.00
CA GLU A 22 3.44 18.45 -3.98
C GLU A 22 4.45 18.20 -2.84
N ILE A 23 4.58 16.96 -2.37
CA ILE A 23 5.53 16.59 -1.30
C ILE A 23 6.97 16.81 -1.77
N LEU A 24 7.32 16.34 -2.97
CA LEU A 24 8.68 16.43 -3.51
C LEU A 24 9.04 17.88 -3.90
N ALA A 25 8.07 18.65 -4.40
CA ALA A 25 8.27 20.07 -4.66
C ALA A 25 8.59 20.87 -3.39
N ALA A 26 7.97 20.50 -2.27
CA ALA A 26 8.24 21.13 -0.97
C ALA A 26 9.63 20.79 -0.40
N ASP A 27 10.24 19.67 -0.84
CA ASP A 27 11.60 19.26 -0.44
C ASP A 27 12.72 20.01 -1.19
N ASN A 28 12.37 20.81 -2.20
CA ASN A 28 13.29 21.61 -3.02
C ASN A 28 14.43 20.82 -3.71
N GLN A 29 14.26 19.51 -3.91
CA GLN A 29 15.19 18.67 -4.67
C GLN A 29 14.62 18.36 -6.06
N PRO A 30 15.49 18.20 -7.08
CA PRO A 30 15.01 17.76 -8.39
C PRO A 30 14.28 16.42 -8.30
N PHE A 31 13.11 16.32 -8.92
CA PHE A 31 12.35 15.09 -8.95
C PHE A 31 11.66 14.86 -10.30
N ASN A 32 11.34 13.61 -10.56
CA ASN A 32 10.55 13.16 -11.70
C ASN A 32 9.57 12.09 -11.23
N VAL A 33 8.28 12.28 -11.51
CA VAL A 33 7.24 11.29 -11.21
C VAL A 33 6.69 10.77 -12.54
N VAL A 34 6.79 9.46 -12.73
CA VAL A 34 6.33 8.79 -13.96
C VAL A 34 5.18 7.87 -13.61
N VAL A 35 4.09 7.94 -14.39
CA VAL A 35 2.97 7.01 -14.30
C VAL A 35 3.00 6.11 -15.53
N LYS A 36 2.96 4.80 -15.33
CA LYS A 36 2.86 3.78 -16.38
C LYS A 36 1.82 2.74 -16.00
N ARG A 37 0.99 2.33 -16.94
CA ARG A 37 0.05 1.23 -16.73
C ARG A 37 0.78 -0.09 -16.57
N ASN A 38 0.21 -0.97 -15.77
CA ASN A 38 0.80 -2.27 -15.42
C ASN A 38 1.08 -3.19 -16.62
N ASN A 39 0.46 -2.94 -17.76
CA ASN A 39 0.64 -3.68 -19.02
C ASN A 39 1.35 -2.86 -20.12
N GLU A 40 1.75 -1.62 -19.84
CA GLU A 40 2.44 -0.72 -20.78
C GLU A 40 3.96 -0.60 -20.50
N ILE A 41 4.44 -1.25 -19.45
CA ILE A 41 5.85 -1.23 -19.06
C ILE A 41 6.28 -2.63 -18.68
N SER A 42 7.47 -3.04 -19.11
CA SER A 42 8.06 -4.32 -18.73
C SER A 42 9.00 -4.16 -17.52
N LEU A 43 9.31 -5.29 -16.86
CA LEU A 43 10.29 -5.33 -15.78
C LEU A 43 11.65 -4.76 -16.23
N ALA A 44 12.09 -5.10 -17.46
CA ALA A 44 13.34 -4.61 -18.04
C ALA A 44 13.34 -3.08 -18.23
N ASP A 45 12.21 -2.51 -18.64
CA ASP A 45 12.07 -1.06 -18.78
C ASP A 45 12.17 -0.36 -17.40
N ILE A 46 11.57 -0.95 -16.37
CA ILE A 46 11.63 -0.43 -14.99
C ILE A 46 13.07 -0.53 -14.47
N GLN A 47 13.77 -1.64 -14.71
CA GLN A 47 15.17 -1.79 -14.35
C GLN A 47 16.05 -0.74 -15.05
N ALA A 48 15.83 -0.50 -16.35
CA ALA A 48 16.55 0.52 -17.11
C ALA A 48 16.23 1.95 -16.63
N MET A 49 14.99 2.18 -16.18
CA MET A 49 14.57 3.46 -15.59
C MET A 49 15.25 3.72 -14.24
N ASN A 50 15.58 2.67 -13.49
CA ASN A 50 16.21 2.70 -12.17
C ASN A 50 15.53 3.69 -11.20
N PRO A 51 14.24 3.52 -10.86
CA PRO A 51 13.54 4.46 -9.99
C PRO A 51 14.06 4.37 -8.54
N ASP A 52 14.04 5.50 -7.83
CA ASP A 52 14.37 5.55 -6.40
C ASP A 52 13.24 4.99 -5.53
N ARG A 53 12.00 5.07 -6.01
CA ARG A 53 10.78 4.61 -5.32
C ARG A 53 9.78 4.05 -6.33
N ILE A 54 9.07 2.98 -5.93
CA ILE A 54 7.97 2.41 -6.71
C ILE A 54 6.69 2.44 -5.89
N ILE A 55 5.60 2.87 -6.51
CA ILE A 55 4.25 2.80 -5.93
C ILE A 55 3.38 1.96 -6.86
N ILE A 56 2.73 0.94 -6.30
CA ILE A 56 1.72 0.15 -7.01
C ILE A 56 0.36 0.67 -6.60
N SER A 57 -0.39 1.20 -7.55
CA SER A 57 -1.67 1.88 -7.32
C SER A 57 -2.79 0.92 -6.90
N PRO A 58 -3.90 1.46 -6.38
CA PRO A 58 -5.17 0.74 -6.37
C PRO A 58 -5.55 0.26 -7.77
N GLY A 59 -6.58 -0.56 -7.86
CA GLY A 59 -7.16 -1.00 -9.13
C GLY A 59 -8.29 -2.00 -8.95
N PRO A 60 -8.99 -2.34 -10.03
CA PRO A 60 -10.02 -3.36 -10.03
C PRO A 60 -9.42 -4.77 -10.02
N GLY A 61 -10.27 -5.78 -9.77
CA GLY A 61 -9.91 -7.18 -9.85
C GLY A 61 -9.18 -7.71 -8.63
N SER A 62 -8.28 -8.65 -8.84
CA SER A 62 -7.54 -9.36 -7.82
C SER A 62 -6.09 -9.57 -8.26
N PRO A 63 -5.10 -9.62 -7.33
CA PRO A 63 -3.69 -9.75 -7.69
C PRO A 63 -3.29 -11.11 -8.28
N ASP A 64 -4.13 -12.13 -8.15
CA ASP A 64 -3.93 -13.44 -8.76
C ASP A 64 -4.31 -13.50 -10.25
N ASP A 65 -5.00 -12.46 -10.76
CA ASP A 65 -5.35 -12.35 -12.18
C ASP A 65 -4.34 -11.43 -12.92
N PRO A 66 -3.48 -11.99 -13.79
CA PRO A 66 -2.49 -11.20 -14.53
C PRO A 66 -3.11 -10.13 -15.44
N ALA A 67 -4.39 -10.26 -15.83
CA ALA A 67 -5.09 -9.25 -16.62
C ALA A 67 -5.31 -7.94 -15.83
N TYR A 68 -5.41 -8.03 -14.52
CA TYR A 68 -5.56 -6.88 -13.64
C TYR A 68 -4.25 -6.41 -13.01
N PHE A 69 -3.28 -7.30 -12.81
CA PHE A 69 -2.08 -6.98 -12.04
C PHE A 69 -0.80 -6.83 -12.88
N GLY A 70 -0.77 -7.37 -14.10
CA GLY A 70 0.31 -7.18 -15.08
C GLY A 70 1.71 -7.41 -14.51
N VAL A 71 2.61 -6.45 -14.72
CA VAL A 71 4.01 -6.51 -14.28
C VAL A 71 4.20 -6.41 -12.76
N CYS A 72 3.16 -6.05 -12.01
CA CYS A 72 3.28 -5.73 -10.57
C CYS A 72 3.83 -6.90 -9.74
N GLY A 73 3.46 -8.15 -10.08
CA GLY A 73 3.97 -9.34 -9.40
C GLY A 73 5.49 -9.48 -9.49
N ASP A 74 6.03 -9.35 -10.68
CA ASP A 74 7.48 -9.40 -10.93
C ASP A 74 8.20 -8.23 -10.24
N VAL A 75 7.59 -7.04 -10.25
CA VAL A 75 8.14 -5.87 -9.56
C VAL A 75 8.23 -6.10 -8.05
N ILE A 76 7.20 -6.66 -7.43
CA ILE A 76 7.20 -6.98 -5.99
C ILE A 76 8.32 -7.99 -5.67
N THR A 77 8.41 -9.09 -6.43
CA THR A 77 9.29 -10.22 -6.11
C THR A 77 10.75 -9.99 -6.52
N GLU A 78 11.00 -9.15 -7.49
CA GLU A 78 12.36 -8.88 -8.00
C GLU A 78 12.90 -7.52 -7.54
N LEU A 79 12.19 -6.43 -7.87
CA LEU A 79 12.67 -5.07 -7.62
C LEU A 79 12.41 -4.59 -6.18
N GLY A 80 11.29 -5.00 -5.58
CA GLY A 80 10.94 -4.66 -4.20
C GLY A 80 11.97 -5.15 -3.17
N LYS A 81 12.85 -6.10 -3.52
CA LYS A 81 13.94 -6.54 -2.65
C LYS A 81 14.98 -5.44 -2.39
N THR A 82 15.12 -4.50 -3.30
CA THR A 82 16.18 -3.47 -3.26
C THR A 82 15.66 -2.05 -3.43
N ILE A 83 14.53 -1.87 -4.11
CA ILE A 83 13.90 -0.57 -4.34
C ILE A 83 12.72 -0.41 -3.38
N PRO A 84 12.67 0.66 -2.57
CA PRO A 84 11.52 0.91 -1.70
C PRO A 84 10.21 0.92 -2.49
N LEU A 85 9.26 0.09 -2.03
CA LEU A 85 7.99 -0.16 -2.69
C LEU A 85 6.82 0.04 -1.74
N LEU A 86 5.83 0.82 -2.18
CA LEU A 86 4.55 0.99 -1.49
C LEU A 86 3.41 0.42 -2.35
N GLY A 87 2.70 -0.56 -1.82
CA GLY A 87 1.46 -1.05 -2.40
C GLY A 87 0.23 -0.36 -1.81
N VAL A 88 -0.66 0.16 -2.64
CA VAL A 88 -1.92 0.80 -2.21
C VAL A 88 -3.10 -0.06 -2.64
N CYS A 89 -3.96 -0.44 -1.71
CA CYS A 89 -5.16 -1.25 -1.91
C CYS A 89 -4.86 -2.55 -2.66
N LEU A 90 -5.15 -2.66 -3.96
CA LEU A 90 -4.77 -3.81 -4.80
C LEU A 90 -3.24 -4.06 -4.73
N GLY A 91 -2.43 -3.01 -4.68
CA GLY A 91 -0.98 -3.13 -4.52
C GLY A 91 -0.57 -3.80 -3.21
N MET A 92 -1.23 -3.49 -2.07
CA MET A 92 -1.00 -4.19 -0.80
C MET A 92 -1.45 -5.65 -0.86
N GLN A 93 -2.60 -5.92 -1.46
CA GLN A 93 -3.10 -7.29 -1.68
C GLN A 93 -2.12 -8.09 -2.52
N GLY A 94 -1.52 -7.47 -3.55
CA GLY A 94 -0.46 -8.07 -4.35
C GLY A 94 0.78 -8.43 -3.53
N ILE A 95 1.23 -7.55 -2.65
CA ILE A 95 2.34 -7.85 -1.75
C ILE A 95 2.01 -9.10 -0.91
N ALA A 96 0.85 -9.15 -0.28
CA ALA A 96 0.46 -10.32 0.51
C ALA A 96 0.42 -11.60 -0.34
N HIS A 97 -0.21 -11.55 -1.52
CA HIS A 97 -0.37 -12.68 -2.43
C HIS A 97 0.97 -13.25 -2.91
N PHE A 98 1.86 -12.39 -3.42
CA PHE A 98 3.15 -12.83 -4.00
C PHE A 98 4.17 -13.31 -2.97
N PHE A 99 3.97 -12.99 -1.69
CA PHE A 99 4.72 -13.59 -0.58
C PHE A 99 4.02 -14.81 0.04
N GLY A 100 2.89 -15.27 -0.52
CA GLY A 100 2.23 -16.53 -0.14
C GLY A 100 0.99 -16.38 0.76
N GLY A 101 0.54 -15.17 1.04
CA GLY A 101 -0.72 -14.89 1.72
C GLY A 101 -1.92 -15.04 0.78
N GLN A 102 -3.12 -15.15 1.35
CA GLN A 102 -4.36 -15.24 0.61
C GLN A 102 -5.12 -13.92 0.64
N VAL A 103 -5.74 -13.60 -0.50
CA VAL A 103 -6.69 -12.47 -0.62
C VAL A 103 -8.09 -13.07 -0.73
N VAL A 104 -8.96 -12.65 0.17
CA VAL A 104 -10.31 -13.18 0.32
C VAL A 104 -11.35 -12.06 0.23
N ARG A 105 -12.61 -12.42 0.10
CA ARG A 105 -13.70 -11.44 0.18
C ARG A 105 -13.80 -10.87 1.58
N ALA A 106 -13.90 -9.54 1.69
CA ALA A 106 -14.18 -8.88 2.95
C ALA A 106 -15.56 -9.28 3.47
N ASN A 107 -15.68 -9.48 4.79
CA ASN A 107 -16.95 -9.79 5.42
C ASN A 107 -18.00 -8.71 5.14
N VAL A 108 -17.56 -7.45 5.12
CA VAL A 108 -18.40 -6.29 4.78
C VAL A 108 -17.66 -5.49 3.71
N PRO A 109 -18.17 -5.47 2.45
CA PRO A 109 -17.60 -4.61 1.42
C PRO A 109 -17.67 -3.14 1.82
N MET A 110 -16.54 -2.44 1.65
CA MET A 110 -16.42 -1.01 1.97
C MET A 110 -16.36 -0.19 0.69
N HIS A 111 -17.28 0.75 0.54
CA HIS A 111 -17.35 1.63 -0.61
C HIS A 111 -17.55 3.09 -0.14
N GLY A 112 -16.48 3.87 -0.10
CA GLY A 112 -16.54 5.28 0.27
C GLY A 112 -16.89 5.52 1.74
N LYS A 113 -16.41 4.69 2.64
CA LYS A 113 -16.60 4.83 4.09
C LYS A 113 -15.25 4.98 4.79
N THR A 114 -15.21 5.80 5.83
CA THR A 114 -14.06 5.90 6.70
C THR A 114 -14.10 4.89 7.84
N SER A 115 -12.95 4.54 8.35
CA SER A 115 -12.77 3.74 9.55
C SER A 115 -11.53 4.22 10.30
N PRO A 116 -11.57 4.28 11.64
CA PRO A 116 -10.37 4.56 12.41
C PRO A 116 -9.42 3.35 12.39
N ILE A 117 -8.11 3.63 12.40
CA ILE A 117 -7.08 2.59 12.45
C ILE A 117 -6.18 2.72 13.67
N ARG A 118 -5.66 1.58 14.13
CA ARG A 118 -4.47 1.49 14.99
C ARG A 118 -3.28 1.07 14.15
N HIS A 119 -2.09 1.59 14.46
CA HIS A 119 -0.86 1.28 13.73
C HIS A 119 0.36 1.16 14.66
N ASP A 120 1.46 0.57 14.17
CA ASP A 120 2.68 0.34 14.93
C ASP A 120 3.57 1.60 15.12
N GLY A 121 3.23 2.71 14.48
CA GLY A 121 4.00 3.96 14.53
C GLY A 121 5.33 3.92 13.78
N GLN A 122 5.59 2.89 12.97
CA GLN A 122 6.84 2.71 12.25
C GLN A 122 6.68 2.87 10.73
N GLY A 123 7.80 3.03 10.02
CA GLY A 123 7.80 3.17 8.57
C GLY A 123 6.89 4.31 8.10
N VAL A 124 5.92 4.01 7.26
CA VAL A 124 4.97 5.02 6.75
C VAL A 124 4.12 5.66 7.84
N TYR A 125 3.98 5.04 9.02
CA TYR A 125 3.20 5.55 10.14
C TYR A 125 3.99 6.42 11.13
N GLN A 126 5.29 6.64 10.89
CA GLN A 126 6.11 7.40 11.81
C GLN A 126 5.57 8.83 12.03
N GLY A 127 5.37 9.20 13.30
CA GLY A 127 4.87 10.52 13.69
C GLY A 127 3.38 10.76 13.43
N LEU A 128 2.64 9.77 12.96
CA LEU A 128 1.19 9.84 12.82
C LEU A 128 0.49 9.53 14.16
N PRO A 129 -0.62 10.22 14.47
CA PRO A 129 -1.43 9.89 15.65
C PRO A 129 -2.17 8.57 15.45
N GLN A 130 -2.56 7.92 16.57
CA GLN A 130 -3.46 6.78 16.53
C GLN A 130 -4.90 7.22 16.19
N GLN A 131 -5.75 6.28 15.79
CA GLN A 131 -7.17 6.52 15.48
C GLN A 131 -7.39 7.46 14.28
N LEU A 132 -6.51 7.38 13.28
CA LEU A 132 -6.70 8.09 12.01
C LEU A 132 -7.90 7.53 11.27
N ASP A 133 -8.80 8.39 10.84
CA ASP A 133 -9.87 8.02 9.92
C ASP A 133 -9.30 7.86 8.49
N ILE A 134 -9.44 6.65 7.94
CA ILE A 134 -8.95 6.32 6.60
C ILE A 134 -10.08 5.91 5.68
N MET A 135 -9.97 6.29 4.40
CA MET A 135 -10.96 5.99 3.36
C MET A 135 -10.77 4.60 2.78
N ARG A 136 -11.85 3.84 2.72
CA ARG A 136 -11.88 2.45 2.24
C ARG A 136 -12.78 2.31 1.01
N TYR A 137 -12.25 1.62 -0.03
CA TYR A 137 -12.97 1.29 -1.28
C TYR A 137 -12.66 -0.14 -1.71
N HIS A 138 -12.75 -1.13 -0.81
CA HIS A 138 -12.39 -2.50 -1.14
C HIS A 138 -13.45 -3.53 -0.76
N SER A 139 -13.58 -4.56 -1.58
CA SER A 139 -14.39 -5.76 -1.34
C SER A 139 -13.55 -7.01 -1.10
N LEU A 140 -12.23 -6.90 -1.29
CA LEU A 140 -11.25 -7.93 -0.97
C LEU A 140 -10.37 -7.46 0.17
N MET A 141 -9.84 -8.40 0.96
CA MET A 141 -8.92 -8.16 2.06
C MET A 141 -7.87 -9.28 2.16
N VAL A 142 -6.78 -9.00 2.83
CA VAL A 142 -5.78 -10.01 3.17
C VAL A 142 -6.30 -10.86 4.32
N ASP A 143 -6.25 -12.18 4.16
CA ASP A 143 -6.59 -13.12 5.23
C ASP A 143 -5.46 -13.19 6.26
N ALA A 144 -5.75 -12.76 7.50
CA ALA A 144 -4.78 -12.71 8.59
C ALA A 144 -4.19 -14.08 8.94
N ALA A 145 -4.99 -15.15 8.83
CA ALA A 145 -4.54 -16.50 9.16
C ALA A 145 -3.54 -17.06 8.14
N SER A 146 -3.57 -16.55 6.90
CA SER A 146 -2.65 -16.95 5.83
C SER A 146 -1.41 -16.07 5.71
N LEU A 147 -1.33 -14.97 6.48
CA LEU A 147 -0.23 -14.01 6.34
C LEU A 147 1.13 -14.67 6.66
N PRO A 148 2.08 -14.71 5.71
CA PRO A 148 3.36 -15.39 5.91
C PRO A 148 4.24 -14.64 6.94
N ASP A 149 5.14 -15.37 7.60
CA ASP A 149 6.00 -14.82 8.67
C ASP A 149 6.95 -13.70 8.20
N CYS A 150 7.23 -13.61 6.90
CA CYS A 150 8.04 -12.52 6.34
C CYS A 150 7.30 -11.17 6.31
N LEU A 151 5.97 -11.18 6.48
CA LEU A 151 5.15 -9.97 6.53
C LEU A 151 4.68 -9.67 7.96
N VAL A 152 4.73 -8.40 8.33
CA VAL A 152 4.28 -7.88 9.62
C VAL A 152 3.02 -7.06 9.41
N VAL A 153 2.00 -7.27 10.24
CA VAL A 153 0.84 -6.38 10.31
C VAL A 153 1.26 -5.06 10.94
N THR A 154 1.10 -3.97 10.21
CA THR A 154 1.51 -2.63 10.66
C THR A 154 0.33 -1.72 11.00
N SER A 155 -0.87 -2.06 10.53
CA SER A 155 -2.11 -1.42 10.97
C SER A 155 -3.34 -2.32 10.79
N VAL A 156 -4.35 -2.09 11.60
CA VAL A 156 -5.66 -2.75 11.55
C VAL A 156 -6.78 -1.72 11.74
N VAL A 157 -7.99 -2.07 11.31
CA VAL A 157 -9.19 -1.31 11.71
C VAL A 157 -9.28 -1.32 13.23
N SER A 158 -9.50 -0.17 13.83
CA SER A 158 -9.61 -0.06 15.29
C SER A 158 -10.98 -0.56 15.75
N SER A 159 -10.99 -1.57 16.62
CA SER A 159 -12.20 -2.02 17.33
C SER A 159 -12.00 -1.83 18.84
N GLU A 160 -13.11 -1.56 19.56
CA GLU A 160 -13.08 -1.50 21.03
C GLU A 160 -12.80 -2.89 21.64
N GLN A 161 -13.21 -3.95 20.94
CA GLN A 161 -13.12 -5.34 21.41
C GLN A 161 -11.67 -5.83 21.52
N HIS A 162 -10.77 -5.35 20.65
CA HIS A 162 -9.38 -5.78 20.57
C HIS A 162 -8.39 -4.63 20.83
N SER A 163 -8.83 -3.59 21.54
CA SER A 163 -8.03 -2.37 21.78
C SER A 163 -6.69 -2.61 22.47
N ASP A 164 -6.65 -3.61 23.36
CA ASP A 164 -5.47 -3.96 24.15
C ASP A 164 -4.58 -5.04 23.51
N GLU A 165 -5.01 -5.63 22.39
CA GLU A 165 -4.24 -6.64 21.65
C GLU A 165 -3.17 -6.00 20.77
N ASN A 166 -2.06 -6.71 20.52
CA ASN A 166 -1.15 -6.32 19.48
C ASN A 166 -1.80 -6.48 18.09
N LEU A 167 -1.27 -5.81 17.07
CA LEU A 167 -1.91 -5.75 15.75
C LEU A 167 -2.09 -7.11 15.08
N LYS A 168 -1.16 -8.06 15.30
CA LYS A 168 -1.26 -9.41 14.75
C LYS A 168 -2.41 -10.18 15.42
N ASP A 169 -2.49 -10.15 16.74
CA ASP A 169 -3.53 -10.89 17.47
C ASP A 169 -4.90 -10.27 17.20
N ALA A 170 -5.01 -8.94 17.17
CA ALA A 170 -6.24 -8.26 16.77
C ALA A 170 -6.70 -8.65 15.35
N SER A 171 -5.77 -8.78 14.40
CA SER A 171 -6.12 -9.22 13.04
C SER A 171 -6.60 -10.66 12.99
N LEU A 172 -6.01 -11.55 13.80
CA LEU A 172 -6.46 -12.94 13.92
C LEU A 172 -7.80 -13.05 14.64
N ALA A 173 -8.12 -12.10 15.52
CA ALA A 173 -9.40 -12.01 16.21
C ALA A 173 -10.52 -11.39 15.36
N GLY A 174 -10.19 -10.82 14.18
CA GLY A 174 -11.17 -10.35 13.19
C GLY A 174 -11.06 -8.88 12.79
N ASP A 175 -10.13 -8.10 13.36
CA ASP A 175 -9.87 -6.74 12.89
C ASP A 175 -9.20 -6.78 11.51
N GLU A 176 -9.76 -6.09 10.52
CA GLU A 176 -9.22 -6.12 9.16
C GLU A 176 -7.81 -5.49 9.09
N ILE A 177 -6.89 -6.17 8.41
CA ILE A 177 -5.53 -5.66 8.15
C ILE A 177 -5.62 -4.45 7.21
N MET A 178 -5.08 -3.32 7.67
CA MET A 178 -5.01 -2.07 6.93
C MET A 178 -3.59 -1.69 6.52
N GLY A 179 -2.58 -2.40 7.00
CA GLY A 179 -1.19 -2.19 6.60
C GLY A 179 -0.32 -3.40 6.86
N ILE A 180 0.66 -3.60 5.98
CA ILE A 180 1.68 -4.64 6.09
C ILE A 180 3.06 -4.09 5.74
N ARG A 181 4.11 -4.74 6.24
CA ARG A 181 5.51 -4.46 5.92
C ARG A 181 6.29 -5.76 5.83
N HIS A 182 7.19 -5.87 4.84
CA HIS A 182 8.14 -6.97 4.80
C HIS A 182 9.24 -6.77 5.86
N ARG A 183 9.71 -7.86 6.48
CA ARG A 183 10.71 -7.80 7.56
C ARG A 183 12.08 -7.39 7.06
N ASP A 184 12.48 -7.91 5.90
CA ASP A 184 13.85 -7.78 5.38
C ASP A 184 13.93 -6.83 4.17
N TYR A 185 12.85 -6.67 3.40
CA TYR A 185 12.84 -5.86 2.19
C TYR A 185 12.14 -4.51 2.44
N PRO A 186 12.50 -3.46 1.70
CA PRO A 186 11.89 -2.13 1.86
C PRO A 186 10.50 -2.07 1.21
N ILE A 187 9.64 -3.04 1.53
CA ILE A 187 8.29 -3.18 0.99
C ILE A 187 7.28 -2.87 2.09
N GLN A 188 6.35 -1.97 1.79
CA GLN A 188 5.23 -1.62 2.66
C GLN A 188 3.93 -1.59 1.85
N GLY A 189 2.81 -1.78 2.49
CA GLY A 189 1.50 -1.70 1.85
C GLY A 189 0.44 -1.17 2.78
N VAL A 190 -0.55 -0.47 2.22
CA VAL A 190 -1.76 0.02 2.90
C VAL A 190 -3.00 -0.41 2.13
N GLN A 191 -4.04 -0.89 2.84
CA GLN A 191 -5.28 -1.37 2.21
C GLN A 191 -6.22 -0.21 1.84
N TYR A 192 -6.08 0.91 2.50
CA TYR A 192 -6.88 2.11 2.30
C TYR A 192 -6.26 3.07 1.28
N HIS A 193 -6.95 4.15 0.99
CA HIS A 193 -6.62 5.11 -0.06
C HIS A 193 -5.98 6.39 0.50
N PRO A 194 -4.64 6.49 0.57
CA PRO A 194 -3.96 7.71 1.03
C PRO A 194 -4.13 8.89 0.05
N GLU A 195 -4.54 8.66 -1.18
CA GLU A 195 -4.83 9.69 -2.16
C GLU A 195 -6.22 10.31 -2.00
N SER A 196 -7.05 9.76 -1.11
CA SER A 196 -8.36 10.32 -0.80
C SER A 196 -8.26 11.50 0.14
N PHE A 197 -9.01 12.55 -0.13
CA PHE A 197 -9.12 13.73 0.75
C PHE A 197 -9.69 13.40 2.14
N ALA A 198 -10.39 12.27 2.27
CA ALA A 198 -10.99 11.83 3.53
C ALA A 198 -10.07 10.88 4.33
N THR A 199 -8.83 10.66 3.88
CA THR A 199 -7.82 9.93 4.65
C THR A 199 -6.97 10.94 5.43
N GLU A 200 -7.05 10.85 6.76
CA GLU A 200 -6.23 11.65 7.65
C GLU A 200 -4.76 11.23 7.59
N GLY A 201 -3.84 12.19 7.74
CA GLY A 201 -2.40 11.92 7.75
C GLY A 201 -1.79 11.48 6.41
N ALA A 202 -2.58 11.43 5.33
CA ALA A 202 -2.20 10.90 4.03
C ALA A 202 -0.88 11.47 3.47
N LYS A 203 -0.72 12.80 3.48
CA LYS A 203 0.52 13.43 3.00
C LYS A 203 1.74 13.11 3.87
N THR A 204 1.54 12.97 5.19
CA THR A 204 2.63 12.57 6.10
C THR A 204 3.03 11.12 5.84
N LEU A 205 2.07 10.22 5.63
CA LEU A 205 2.32 8.83 5.25
C LEU A 205 3.13 8.74 3.97
N LEU A 206 2.69 9.42 2.91
CA LEU A 206 3.40 9.44 1.62
C LEU A 206 4.78 10.09 1.75
N LYS A 207 4.91 11.16 2.53
CA LYS A 207 6.20 11.80 2.82
C LYS A 207 7.17 10.83 3.52
N ASN A 208 6.69 10.08 4.52
CA ASN A 208 7.50 9.08 5.21
C ASN A 208 8.00 8.00 4.24
N PHE A 209 7.17 7.55 3.31
CA PHE A 209 7.60 6.61 2.27
C PHE A 209 8.63 7.21 1.29
N LEU A 210 8.43 8.45 0.88
CA LEU A 210 9.27 9.08 -0.14
C LEU A 210 10.64 9.47 0.41
N LEU A 211 10.69 10.05 1.62
CA LEU A 211 11.86 10.70 2.19
C LEU A 211 12.49 9.97 3.39
N GLY A 212 11.85 8.89 3.84
CA GLY A 212 12.26 8.05 4.98
C GLY A 212 13.28 6.97 4.66
#